data_a029e65dffeac89f22f19ebbb4d5e544
#
_entry.id   a029e65dffeac89f22f19ebbb4d5e544
#
_cell.length_a   1.000
_cell.length_b   1.000
_cell.length_c   1.000
_cell.angle_alpha   90.00
_cell.angle_beta   90.00
_cell.angle_gamma   90.00
#
_symmetry.space_group_name_H-M   'P 1'
#
loop_
_entity.id
_entity.type
_entity.pdbx_description
1 polymer ?
#
loop_
_entity_poly.entity_id
_entity_poly.type
_entity_poly.pdbx_seq_one_letter_code
_entity_poly.pdbx_strand_id
1 'polypeptide(L)'
;MGSYIRAASLGGFEDLVRSYGINPIEILKEIGILPALLRDPDSFIHYDHYLNLLEKAALACQDDCFGLKLGALQNISTIGLIGVYMSRQTTILEALSVAQKYVYLHAEGIVFHVSQHNALLCKLHFVRLRDYNTDVPQKSQLAICLVANILKDLIGPQWHAEKICFKQKPPQKGAQTFQAHFSCPVEFETDEDALYFPASFLS
;
A
#
# COMPACT_ATOMS: atom_id res chain seq x y z
N MET A 1 15.72 3.95 -17.49
CA MET A 1 15.12 5.07 -16.74
C MET A 1 14.63 4.51 -15.42
N GLY A 2 15.00 5.10 -14.28
CA GLY A 2 14.51 4.70 -12.96
C GLY A 2 13.05 5.08 -12.82
N SER A 3 12.28 4.27 -12.08
CA SER A 3 10.92 4.64 -11.65
C SER A 3 10.99 5.39 -10.34
N TYR A 4 9.99 6.25 -10.08
CA TYR A 4 9.92 7.10 -8.90
C TYR A 4 8.58 6.92 -8.17
N ILE A 5 8.59 7.23 -6.89
CA ILE A 5 7.40 7.26 -6.03
C ILE A 5 7.43 8.52 -5.18
N ARG A 6 6.27 9.13 -4.93
CA ARG A 6 6.17 10.30 -4.04
C ARG A 6 6.56 9.94 -2.61
N ALA A 7 7.27 10.84 -1.94
CA ALA A 7 7.69 10.70 -0.55
C ALA A 7 6.51 10.53 0.42
N ALA A 8 5.32 10.99 0.06
CA ALA A 8 4.07 10.74 0.79
C ALA A 8 3.83 9.25 1.09
N SER A 9 4.34 8.33 0.26
CA SER A 9 4.27 6.87 0.48
C SER A 9 5.04 6.41 1.72
N LEU A 10 5.92 7.25 2.27
CA LEU A 10 6.63 7.03 3.52
C LEU A 10 6.06 7.85 4.69
N GLY A 11 4.83 8.38 4.54
CA GLY A 11 4.13 9.06 5.62
C GLY A 11 4.02 8.18 6.86
N GLY A 12 4.50 8.68 8.02
CA GLY A 12 4.55 7.93 9.27
C GLY A 12 5.79 7.04 9.48
N PHE A 13 6.66 6.88 8.46
CA PHE A 13 7.82 5.99 8.51
C PHE A 13 8.76 6.30 9.69
N GLU A 14 9.16 7.57 9.84
CA GLU A 14 10.12 7.95 10.88
C GLU A 14 9.56 7.68 12.28
N ASP A 15 8.30 7.99 12.54
CA ASP A 15 7.67 7.80 13.85
C ASP A 15 7.45 6.32 14.14
N LEU A 16 7.06 5.54 13.13
CA LEU A 16 6.93 4.10 13.27
C LEU A 16 8.27 3.45 13.63
N VAL A 17 9.35 3.77 12.93
CA VAL A 17 10.70 3.25 13.24
C VAL A 17 11.16 3.66 14.63
N ARG A 18 10.93 4.92 15.04
CA ARG A 18 11.26 5.40 16.39
C ARG A 18 10.49 4.65 17.48
N SER A 19 9.26 4.22 17.20
CA SER A 19 8.47 3.44 18.16
C SER A 19 9.10 2.09 18.53
N TYR A 20 10.00 1.56 17.68
CA TYR A 20 10.82 0.38 17.96
C TYR A 20 12.16 0.70 18.64
N GLY A 21 12.40 1.96 19.02
CA GLY A 21 13.66 2.39 19.63
C GLY A 21 14.82 2.52 18.63
N ILE A 22 14.54 2.58 17.32
CA ILE A 22 15.52 2.63 16.24
C ILE A 22 15.57 4.04 15.65
N ASN A 23 16.77 4.48 15.26
CA ASN A 23 16.97 5.76 14.60
C ASN A 23 16.66 5.63 13.08
N PRO A 24 15.57 6.23 12.58
CA PRO A 24 15.21 6.14 11.16
C PRO A 24 16.26 6.78 10.24
N ILE A 25 17.00 7.77 10.72
CA ILE A 25 18.01 8.49 9.94
C ILE A 25 19.15 7.55 9.50
N GLU A 26 19.51 6.59 10.34
CA GLU A 26 20.55 5.60 10.00
C GLU A 26 20.08 4.71 8.85
N ILE A 27 18.86 4.20 8.92
CA ILE A 27 18.30 3.36 7.84
C ILE A 27 18.19 4.14 6.52
N LEU A 28 17.70 5.40 6.57
CA LEU A 28 17.59 6.27 5.41
C LEU A 28 18.96 6.51 4.75
N LYS A 29 20.00 6.81 5.55
CA LYS A 29 21.37 7.04 5.07
C LYS A 29 21.94 5.80 4.39
N GLU A 30 21.75 4.62 4.97
CA GLU A 30 22.25 3.37 4.40
C GLU A 30 21.63 3.04 3.04
N ILE A 31 20.39 3.46 2.80
CA ILE A 31 19.70 3.32 1.51
C ILE A 31 20.06 4.44 0.54
N GLY A 32 20.61 5.56 1.03
CA GLY A 32 20.92 6.73 0.22
C GLY A 32 19.74 7.68 0.04
N ILE A 33 18.75 7.66 0.94
CA ILE A 33 17.63 8.59 0.95
C ILE A 33 17.97 9.75 1.89
N LEU A 34 17.92 10.98 1.36
CA LEU A 34 18.08 12.17 2.19
C LEU A 34 16.85 12.36 3.09
N PRO A 35 17.00 12.46 4.42
CA PRO A 35 15.85 12.64 5.33
C PRO A 35 14.99 13.87 5.01
N ALA A 36 15.59 14.91 4.40
CA ALA A 36 14.86 16.10 3.98
C ALA A 36 13.76 15.81 2.95
N LEU A 37 13.90 14.75 2.12
CA LEU A 37 12.88 14.37 1.13
C LEU A 37 11.57 13.95 1.80
N LEU A 38 11.61 13.37 3.00
CA LEU A 38 10.41 12.92 3.70
C LEU A 38 9.59 14.08 4.30
N ARG A 39 10.16 15.29 4.35
CA ARG A 39 9.47 16.49 4.86
C ARG A 39 8.56 17.13 3.82
N ASP A 40 8.80 16.87 2.54
CA ASP A 40 7.96 17.32 1.43
C ASP A 40 7.28 16.09 0.80
N PRO A 41 5.97 15.89 1.02
CA PRO A 41 5.24 14.74 0.51
C PRO A 41 5.20 14.66 -1.03
N ASP A 42 5.47 15.78 -1.71
CA ASP A 42 5.49 15.87 -3.18
C ASP A 42 6.88 15.60 -3.77
N SER A 43 7.93 15.49 -2.94
CA SER A 43 9.24 15.02 -3.37
C SER A 43 9.19 13.60 -3.92
N PHE A 44 10.13 13.26 -4.80
CA PHE A 44 10.21 11.94 -5.43
C PHE A 44 11.42 11.15 -4.92
N ILE A 45 11.21 9.87 -4.69
CA ILE A 45 12.21 8.89 -4.26
C ILE A 45 12.34 7.84 -5.36
N HIS A 46 13.56 7.38 -5.63
CA HIS A 46 13.77 6.23 -6.50
C HIS A 46 13.01 5.02 -5.97
N TYR A 47 12.25 4.36 -6.85
CA TYR A 47 11.37 3.27 -6.45
C TYR A 47 12.15 2.10 -5.82
N ASP A 48 13.35 1.79 -6.34
CA ASP A 48 14.21 0.74 -5.77
C ASP A 48 14.68 1.11 -4.35
N HIS A 49 15.00 2.39 -4.10
CA HIS A 49 15.34 2.85 -2.74
C HIS A 49 14.15 2.72 -1.79
N TYR A 50 12.95 3.05 -2.25
CA TYR A 50 11.73 2.86 -1.48
C TYR A 50 11.48 1.40 -1.10
N LEU A 51 11.62 0.46 -2.05
CA LEU A 51 11.47 -0.96 -1.79
C LEU A 51 12.50 -1.46 -0.76
N ASN A 52 13.76 -1.14 -0.99
CA ASN A 52 14.87 -1.54 -0.11
C ASN A 52 14.71 -0.94 1.30
N LEU A 53 14.22 0.30 1.42
CA LEU A 53 13.97 0.94 2.69
C LEU A 53 12.94 0.19 3.53
N LEU A 54 11.82 -0.21 2.92
CA LEU A 54 10.76 -0.94 3.62
C LEU A 54 11.24 -2.29 4.14
N GLU A 55 11.93 -3.07 3.30
CA GLU A 55 12.47 -4.38 3.70
C GLU A 55 13.55 -4.23 4.79
N LYS A 56 14.42 -3.22 4.66
CA LYS A 56 15.47 -2.96 5.66
C LYS A 56 14.87 -2.50 7.00
N ALA A 57 13.85 -1.67 6.96
CA ALA A 57 13.16 -1.23 8.18
C ALA A 57 12.47 -2.40 8.88
N ALA A 58 11.82 -3.29 8.15
CA ALA A 58 11.21 -4.49 8.71
C ALA A 58 12.25 -5.38 9.42
N LEU A 59 13.41 -5.57 8.80
CA LEU A 59 14.52 -6.32 9.40
C LEU A 59 15.06 -5.63 10.66
N ALA A 60 15.31 -4.33 10.61
CA ALA A 60 15.83 -3.56 11.73
C ALA A 60 14.84 -3.55 12.91
N CYS A 61 13.55 -3.42 12.64
CA CYS A 61 12.48 -3.46 13.63
C CYS A 61 12.12 -4.89 14.09
N GLN A 62 12.68 -5.93 13.45
CA GLN A 62 12.34 -7.33 13.67
C GLN A 62 10.82 -7.57 13.58
N ASP A 63 10.17 -6.96 12.61
CA ASP A 63 8.73 -6.99 12.42
C ASP A 63 8.35 -7.30 10.97
N ASP A 64 7.92 -8.52 10.72
CA ASP A 64 7.47 -9.00 9.41
C ASP A 64 6.17 -8.31 8.93
N CYS A 65 5.49 -7.57 9.81
CA CYS A 65 4.26 -6.83 9.53
C CYS A 65 4.51 -5.31 9.42
N PHE A 66 5.75 -4.87 9.25
CA PHE A 66 6.11 -3.44 9.21
C PHE A 66 5.34 -2.68 8.12
N GLY A 67 5.28 -3.23 6.90
CA GLY A 67 4.55 -2.63 5.79
C GLY A 67 3.05 -2.48 6.06
N LEU A 68 2.43 -3.48 6.68
CA LEU A 68 1.03 -3.40 7.11
C LEU A 68 0.82 -2.26 8.11
N LYS A 69 1.68 -2.17 9.12
CA LYS A 69 1.60 -1.13 10.16
C LYS A 69 1.84 0.26 9.60
N LEU A 70 2.78 0.41 8.66
CA LEU A 70 3.00 1.69 7.98
C LEU A 70 1.80 2.06 7.11
N GLY A 71 1.24 1.11 6.35
CA GLY A 71 0.03 1.32 5.57
C GLY A 71 -1.19 1.70 6.41
N ALA A 72 -1.28 1.16 7.64
CA ALA A 72 -2.36 1.50 8.59
C ALA A 72 -2.34 2.97 9.04
N LEU A 73 -1.21 3.66 8.95
CA LEU A 73 -1.07 5.09 9.24
C LEU A 73 -1.46 5.99 8.05
N GLN A 74 -1.71 5.42 6.88
CA GLN A 74 -1.94 6.13 5.62
C GLN A 74 -3.40 6.07 5.20
N ASN A 75 -3.83 7.05 4.41
CA ASN A 75 -5.19 7.20 3.95
C ASN A 75 -5.24 7.85 2.55
N ILE A 76 -6.41 8.26 2.08
CA ILE A 76 -6.60 8.86 0.76
C ILE A 76 -5.72 10.10 0.51
N SER A 77 -5.33 10.84 1.55
CA SER A 77 -4.46 12.01 1.41
C SER A 77 -3.03 11.65 0.96
N THR A 78 -2.59 10.42 1.20
CA THR A 78 -1.28 9.91 0.78
C THR A 78 -1.09 10.00 -0.73
N ILE A 79 -2.15 9.80 -1.52
CA ILE A 79 -2.09 9.90 -2.98
C ILE A 79 -2.32 11.33 -3.50
N GLY A 80 -2.38 12.32 -2.60
CA GLY A 80 -2.41 13.75 -2.92
C GLY A 80 -3.60 14.17 -3.77
N LEU A 81 -3.35 14.92 -4.86
CA LEU A 81 -4.41 15.43 -5.74
C LEU A 81 -5.25 14.33 -6.38
N ILE A 82 -4.71 13.13 -6.56
CA ILE A 82 -5.49 11.98 -7.05
C ILE A 82 -6.63 11.67 -6.08
N GLY A 83 -6.33 11.63 -4.77
CA GLY A 83 -7.32 11.41 -3.72
C GLY A 83 -8.41 12.49 -3.69
N VAL A 84 -8.02 13.76 -3.85
CA VAL A 84 -8.98 14.86 -3.96
C VAL A 84 -9.90 14.68 -5.16
N TYR A 85 -9.36 14.25 -6.30
CA TYR A 85 -10.15 14.03 -7.51
C TYR A 85 -11.07 12.81 -7.36
N MET A 86 -10.59 11.73 -6.76
CA MET A 86 -11.39 10.55 -6.44
C MET A 86 -12.60 10.90 -5.56
N SER A 87 -12.38 11.71 -4.51
CA SER A 87 -13.44 12.09 -3.56
C SER A 87 -14.56 12.96 -4.17
N ARG A 88 -14.35 13.47 -5.37
CA ARG A 88 -15.36 14.26 -6.10
C ARG A 88 -16.19 13.45 -7.08
N GLN A 89 -15.90 12.16 -7.21
CA GLN A 89 -16.66 11.30 -8.11
C GLN A 89 -18.00 10.89 -7.49
N THR A 90 -18.96 10.55 -8.34
CA THR A 90 -20.32 10.18 -7.90
C THR A 90 -20.37 8.73 -7.43
N THR A 91 -19.56 7.86 -8.01
CA THR A 91 -19.51 6.44 -7.71
C THR A 91 -18.08 5.99 -7.40
N ILE A 92 -17.95 4.89 -6.68
CA ILE A 92 -16.65 4.27 -6.39
C ILE A 92 -15.99 3.75 -7.67
N LEU A 93 -16.76 3.28 -8.62
CA LEU A 93 -16.24 2.85 -9.94
C LEU A 93 -15.55 4.02 -10.66
N GLU A 94 -16.17 5.19 -10.67
CA GLU A 94 -15.58 6.41 -11.24
C GLU A 94 -14.32 6.83 -10.47
N ALA A 95 -14.36 6.80 -9.13
CA ALA A 95 -13.21 7.12 -8.30
C ALA A 95 -12.03 6.17 -8.58
N LEU A 96 -12.26 4.87 -8.67
CA LEU A 96 -11.23 3.89 -9.02
C LEU A 96 -10.71 4.08 -10.46
N SER A 97 -11.56 4.49 -11.40
CA SER A 97 -11.15 4.82 -12.77
C SER A 97 -10.22 6.04 -12.79
N VAL A 98 -10.47 7.06 -11.96
CA VAL A 98 -9.55 8.19 -11.76
C VAL A 98 -8.22 7.69 -11.23
N ALA A 99 -8.22 6.85 -10.19
CA ALA A 99 -6.98 6.29 -9.64
C ALA A 99 -6.20 5.49 -10.69
N GLN A 100 -6.84 4.60 -11.45
CA GLN A 100 -6.20 3.84 -12.52
C GLN A 100 -5.54 4.73 -13.56
N LYS A 101 -6.19 5.84 -13.92
CA LYS A 101 -5.69 6.78 -14.93
C LYS A 101 -4.48 7.60 -14.46
N TYR A 102 -4.43 7.94 -13.18
CA TYR A 102 -3.47 8.92 -12.66
C TYR A 102 -2.48 8.38 -11.62
N VAL A 103 -2.57 7.10 -11.23
CA VAL A 103 -1.68 6.53 -10.19
C VAL A 103 -0.19 6.68 -10.52
N TYR A 104 0.17 6.76 -11.80
CA TYR A 104 1.55 6.97 -12.23
C TYR A 104 2.14 8.31 -11.73
N LEU A 105 1.31 9.31 -11.41
CA LEU A 105 1.74 10.56 -10.80
C LEU A 105 2.13 10.40 -9.32
N HIS A 106 1.64 9.34 -8.68
CA HIS A 106 2.00 8.98 -7.32
C HIS A 106 3.18 8.01 -7.29
N ALA A 107 3.13 6.98 -8.15
CA ALA A 107 4.15 5.96 -8.23
C ALA A 107 4.25 5.40 -9.65
N GLU A 108 5.37 5.63 -10.30
CA GLU A 108 5.64 5.10 -11.63
C GLU A 108 5.77 3.57 -11.59
N GLY A 109 5.14 2.91 -12.55
CA GLY A 109 5.22 1.45 -12.66
C GLY A 109 4.27 0.67 -11.75
N ILE A 110 3.38 1.36 -11.00
CA ILE A 110 2.25 0.72 -10.34
C ILE A 110 1.05 0.71 -11.30
N VAL A 111 0.50 -0.48 -11.50
CA VAL A 111 -0.76 -0.69 -12.19
C VAL A 111 -1.63 -1.60 -11.32
N PHE A 112 -2.90 -1.30 -11.25
CA PHE A 112 -3.89 -2.17 -10.64
C PHE A 112 -5.11 -2.28 -11.53
N HIS A 113 -5.82 -3.39 -11.42
CA HIS A 113 -7.06 -3.61 -12.13
C HIS A 113 -8.19 -3.87 -11.13
N VAL A 114 -9.36 -3.38 -11.51
CA VAL A 114 -10.63 -3.72 -10.85
C VAL A 114 -11.44 -4.54 -11.83
N SER A 115 -11.86 -5.71 -11.40
CA SER A 115 -12.65 -6.63 -12.22
C SER A 115 -13.74 -7.29 -11.38
N GLN A 116 -14.82 -7.66 -12.04
CA GLN A 116 -15.85 -8.48 -11.41
C GLN A 116 -15.31 -9.90 -11.23
N HIS A 117 -15.29 -10.39 -10.00
CA HIS A 117 -14.88 -11.76 -9.68
C HIS A 117 -16.02 -12.75 -9.85
N ASN A 118 -17.21 -12.37 -9.37
CA ASN A 118 -18.47 -13.09 -9.55
C ASN A 118 -19.66 -12.12 -9.42
N ALA A 119 -20.90 -12.61 -9.38
CA ALA A 119 -22.09 -11.76 -9.30
C ALA A 119 -22.11 -10.84 -8.06
N LEU A 120 -21.44 -11.21 -6.97
CA LEU A 120 -21.49 -10.49 -5.69
C LEU A 120 -20.20 -9.76 -5.35
N LEU A 121 -19.06 -10.16 -5.91
CA LEU A 121 -17.74 -9.69 -5.53
C LEU A 121 -17.00 -9.06 -6.70
N CYS A 122 -16.32 -7.97 -6.39
CA CYS A 122 -15.26 -7.38 -7.20
C CYS A 122 -13.89 -7.70 -6.61
N LYS A 123 -12.88 -7.70 -7.48
CA LYS A 123 -11.48 -7.88 -7.15
C LYS A 123 -10.68 -6.67 -7.61
N LEU A 124 -9.91 -6.08 -6.71
CA LEU A 124 -8.84 -5.15 -7.03
C LEU A 124 -7.51 -5.89 -6.84
N HIS A 125 -6.67 -5.94 -7.87
CA HIS A 125 -5.36 -6.58 -7.79
C HIS A 125 -4.29 -5.72 -8.43
N PHE A 126 -3.07 -5.82 -7.89
CA PHE A 126 -1.90 -5.15 -8.43
C PHE A 126 -1.22 -5.99 -9.52
N VAL A 127 -0.81 -5.31 -10.60
CA VAL A 127 -0.02 -5.91 -11.67
C VAL A 127 1.43 -5.45 -11.55
N ARG A 128 2.37 -6.39 -11.55
CA ARG A 128 3.79 -6.07 -11.67
C ARG A 128 4.12 -5.74 -13.12
N LEU A 129 4.56 -4.52 -13.37
CA LEU A 129 5.09 -4.13 -14.68
C LEU A 129 6.57 -4.45 -14.85
N ARG A 130 7.29 -4.78 -13.77
CA ARG A 130 8.70 -5.17 -13.77
C ARG A 130 8.90 -6.38 -12.86
N ASP A 131 9.71 -7.31 -13.35
CA ASP A 131 10.24 -8.36 -12.50
C ASP A 131 11.34 -7.77 -11.61
N TYR A 132 10.99 -7.39 -10.42
CA TYR A 132 11.99 -7.23 -9.36
C TYR A 132 12.45 -8.63 -8.98
N ASN A 133 13.75 -8.89 -9.09
CA ASN A 133 14.35 -10.18 -8.72
C ASN A 133 14.23 -10.51 -7.22
N THR A 134 13.57 -9.67 -6.45
CA THR A 134 13.40 -9.80 -5.00
C THR A 134 11.92 -9.81 -4.65
N ASP A 135 11.58 -10.68 -3.72
CA ASP A 135 10.30 -10.61 -3.03
C ASP A 135 10.26 -9.32 -2.20
N VAL A 136 9.17 -8.57 -2.29
CA VAL A 136 9.01 -7.26 -1.63
C VAL A 136 7.72 -7.23 -0.79
N PRO A 137 7.63 -8.11 0.23
CA PRO A 137 6.42 -8.27 1.01
C PRO A 137 5.97 -6.99 1.70
N GLN A 138 6.90 -6.16 2.20
CA GLN A 138 6.54 -4.95 2.94
C GLN A 138 5.80 -3.94 2.05
N LYS A 139 6.21 -3.80 0.79
CA LYS A 139 5.51 -2.96 -0.20
C LYS A 139 4.11 -3.48 -0.48
N SER A 140 3.95 -4.79 -0.66
CA SER A 140 2.64 -5.40 -0.93
C SER A 140 1.68 -5.21 0.24
N GLN A 141 2.15 -5.41 1.47
CA GLN A 141 1.39 -5.16 2.69
C GLN A 141 0.92 -3.70 2.79
N LEU A 142 1.86 -2.76 2.59
CA LEU A 142 1.55 -1.34 2.62
C LEU A 142 0.52 -0.96 1.55
N ALA A 143 0.71 -1.41 0.31
CA ALA A 143 -0.15 -1.05 -0.81
C ALA A 143 -1.58 -1.56 -0.63
N ILE A 144 -1.77 -2.82 -0.22
CA ILE A 144 -3.09 -3.41 0.05
C ILE A 144 -3.77 -2.67 1.22
N CYS A 145 -3.02 -2.38 2.29
CA CYS A 145 -3.54 -1.67 3.44
C CYS A 145 -3.98 -0.25 3.07
N LEU A 146 -3.15 0.49 2.32
CA LEU A 146 -3.49 1.83 1.84
C LEU A 146 -4.75 1.82 0.97
N VAL A 147 -4.87 0.88 0.04
CA VAL A 147 -6.08 0.77 -0.80
C VAL A 147 -7.31 0.47 0.03
N ALA A 148 -7.23 -0.42 1.01
CA ALA A 148 -8.35 -0.69 1.91
C ALA A 148 -8.78 0.57 2.69
N ASN A 149 -7.81 1.37 3.16
CA ASN A 149 -8.07 2.64 3.84
C ASN A 149 -8.68 3.69 2.89
N ILE A 150 -8.19 3.79 1.65
CA ILE A 150 -8.77 4.68 0.63
C ILE A 150 -10.23 4.32 0.36
N LEU A 151 -10.54 3.05 0.20
CA LEU A 151 -11.92 2.59 0.00
C LEU A 151 -12.80 2.88 1.23
N LYS A 152 -12.24 2.72 2.44
CA LYS A 152 -12.94 3.10 3.67
C LYS A 152 -13.21 4.60 3.74
N ASP A 153 -12.27 5.45 3.34
CA ASP A 153 -12.45 6.90 3.30
C ASP A 153 -13.55 7.32 2.31
N LEU A 154 -13.63 6.64 1.16
CA LEU A 154 -14.60 6.95 0.11
C LEU A 154 -16.00 6.40 0.40
N ILE A 155 -16.10 5.20 0.95
CA ILE A 155 -17.36 4.46 1.14
C ILE A 155 -17.97 4.75 2.53
N GLY A 156 -17.10 4.95 3.52
CA GLY A 156 -17.52 5.18 4.90
C GLY A 156 -17.51 3.91 5.77
N PRO A 157 -18.18 3.97 6.94
CA PRO A 157 -18.06 2.94 7.98
C PRO A 157 -18.63 1.56 7.60
N GLN A 158 -19.46 1.47 6.57
CA GLN A 158 -19.99 0.20 6.05
C GLN A 158 -18.97 -0.57 5.23
N TRP A 159 -17.83 0.06 4.85
CA TRP A 159 -16.77 -0.60 4.09
C TRP A 159 -16.18 -1.79 4.84
N HIS A 160 -16.04 -2.88 4.13
CA HIS A 160 -15.30 -4.05 4.56
C HIS A 160 -14.74 -4.79 3.34
N ALA A 161 -13.59 -5.42 3.51
CA ALA A 161 -13.07 -6.39 2.57
C ALA A 161 -13.68 -7.76 2.90
N GLU A 162 -13.96 -8.55 1.88
CA GLU A 162 -14.42 -9.94 2.03
C GLU A 162 -13.24 -10.92 2.15
N LYS A 163 -12.15 -10.59 1.48
CA LYS A 163 -10.92 -11.40 1.49
C LYS A 163 -9.73 -10.56 1.03
N ILE A 164 -8.57 -10.84 1.61
CA ILE A 164 -7.26 -10.32 1.17
C ILE A 164 -6.38 -11.49 0.76
N CYS A 165 -5.65 -11.32 -0.35
CA CYS A 165 -4.68 -12.28 -0.86
C CYS A 165 -3.31 -11.63 -0.97
N PHE A 166 -2.26 -12.35 -0.54
CA PHE A 166 -0.87 -11.96 -0.69
C PHE A 166 -0.06 -13.08 -1.36
N LYS A 167 0.83 -12.69 -2.29
CA LYS A 167 1.80 -13.62 -2.91
C LYS A 167 2.85 -14.09 -1.92
N GLN A 168 3.21 -13.25 -0.95
CA GLN A 168 4.20 -13.56 0.06
C GLN A 168 3.83 -14.76 0.90
N LYS A 169 4.82 -15.39 1.52
CA LYS A 169 4.62 -16.37 2.58
C LYS A 169 4.00 -15.71 3.81
N PRO A 170 3.27 -16.48 4.64
CA PRO A 170 2.80 -15.94 5.90
C PRO A 170 3.98 -15.47 6.74
N PRO A 171 3.87 -14.34 7.46
CA PRO A 171 4.93 -13.87 8.33
C PRO A 171 5.19 -14.92 9.43
N GLN A 172 6.44 -15.08 9.84
CA GLN A 172 6.80 -16.02 10.92
C GLN A 172 6.14 -15.64 12.24
N LYS A 173 5.99 -14.34 12.45
CA LYS A 173 5.29 -13.77 13.62
C LYS A 173 4.24 -12.77 13.13
N GLY A 174 3.08 -12.77 13.79
CA GLY A 174 2.07 -11.74 13.56
C GLY A 174 1.10 -12.00 12.41
N ALA A 175 0.97 -13.21 11.87
CA ALA A 175 -0.05 -13.51 10.86
C ALA A 175 -1.48 -13.11 11.29
N GLN A 176 -1.79 -13.26 12.57
CA GLN A 176 -3.07 -12.82 13.15
C GLN A 176 -3.27 -11.29 13.09
N THR A 177 -2.19 -10.52 13.03
CA THR A 177 -2.24 -9.05 12.90
C THR A 177 -2.94 -8.65 11.61
N PHE A 178 -2.74 -9.40 10.53
CA PHE A 178 -3.41 -9.16 9.25
C PHE A 178 -4.92 -9.37 9.35
N GLN A 179 -5.37 -10.49 9.90
CA GLN A 179 -6.80 -10.77 10.08
C GLN A 179 -7.46 -9.77 11.02
N ALA A 180 -6.77 -9.40 12.12
CA ALA A 180 -7.26 -8.39 13.04
C ALA A 180 -7.39 -7.01 12.38
N HIS A 181 -6.42 -6.63 11.52
CA HIS A 181 -6.43 -5.34 10.83
C HIS A 181 -7.53 -5.26 9.76
N PHE A 182 -7.63 -6.27 8.90
CA PHE A 182 -8.60 -6.27 7.79
C PHE A 182 -10.00 -6.75 8.20
N SER A 183 -10.13 -7.40 9.35
CA SER A 183 -11.38 -8.00 9.85
C SER A 183 -12.02 -8.99 8.85
N CYS A 184 -11.21 -9.64 8.02
CA CYS A 184 -11.63 -10.63 7.04
C CYS A 184 -10.57 -11.73 6.88
N PRO A 185 -10.87 -12.85 6.19
CA PRO A 185 -9.89 -13.86 5.84
C PRO A 185 -8.71 -13.28 5.05
N VAL A 186 -7.48 -13.67 5.43
CA VAL A 186 -6.25 -13.31 4.71
C VAL A 186 -5.55 -14.58 4.28
N GLU A 187 -5.34 -14.72 2.98
CA GLU A 187 -4.66 -15.85 2.35
C GLU A 187 -3.25 -15.44 1.92
N PHE A 188 -2.28 -16.30 2.14
CA PHE A 188 -0.89 -16.15 1.73
C PHE A 188 -0.51 -17.18 0.67
N GLU A 189 0.64 -16.98 -0.01
CA GLU A 189 1.14 -17.86 -1.07
C GLU A 189 0.14 -18.01 -2.23
N THR A 190 -0.59 -16.92 -2.53
CA THR A 190 -1.51 -16.84 -3.67
C THR A 190 -0.81 -16.32 -4.92
N ASP A 191 -1.47 -16.41 -6.08
CA ASP A 191 -0.88 -15.98 -7.35
C ASP A 191 -0.77 -14.46 -7.50
N GLU A 192 -1.53 -13.70 -6.69
CA GLU A 192 -1.62 -12.23 -6.81
C GLU A 192 -1.80 -11.55 -5.45
N ASP A 193 -1.33 -10.29 -5.35
CA ASP A 193 -1.70 -9.40 -4.26
C ASP A 193 -3.04 -8.76 -4.61
N ALA A 194 -4.10 -9.09 -3.87
CA ALA A 194 -5.46 -8.71 -4.21
C ALA A 194 -6.35 -8.44 -2.99
N LEU A 195 -7.37 -7.63 -3.23
CA LEU A 195 -8.42 -7.29 -2.27
C LEU A 195 -9.77 -7.57 -2.91
N TYR A 196 -10.62 -8.34 -2.24
CA TYR A 196 -11.98 -8.68 -2.68
C TYR A 196 -13.00 -7.94 -1.82
N PHE A 197 -14.03 -7.40 -2.45
CA PHE A 197 -15.06 -6.63 -1.78
C PHE A 197 -16.41 -6.74 -2.50
N PRO A 198 -17.54 -6.45 -1.82
CA PRO A 198 -18.87 -6.50 -2.42
C PRO A 198 -18.98 -5.58 -3.65
N ALA A 199 -19.50 -6.14 -4.75
CA ALA A 199 -19.72 -5.39 -6.00
C ALA A 199 -20.70 -4.23 -5.83
N SER A 200 -21.60 -4.30 -4.86
CA SER A 200 -22.54 -3.23 -4.50
C SER A 200 -21.87 -1.93 -4.07
N PHE A 201 -20.61 -1.96 -3.66
CA PHE A 201 -19.88 -0.74 -3.31
C PHE A 201 -19.40 0.07 -4.52
N LEU A 202 -19.46 -0.48 -5.73
CA LEU A 202 -19.01 0.24 -6.94
C LEU A 202 -20.01 1.29 -7.43
N SER A 203 -21.29 1.16 -7.06
CA SER A 203 -22.37 2.08 -7.46
C SER A 203 -22.34 3.40 -6.71
#